data_b535be6bfb945ead1c6cba0bfc92d209
#
_entry.id   b535be6bfb945ead1c6cba0bfc92d209
#
_cell.length_a   1.000
_cell.length_b   1.000
_cell.length_c   1.000
_cell.angle_alpha   90.00
_cell.angle_beta   90.00
_cell.angle_gamma   90.00
#
_symmetry.space_group_name_H-M   'P 1'
#
loop_
_entity.id
_entity.type
_entity.pdbx_description
1 polymer ?
#
loop_
_entity_poly.entity_id
_entity_poly.type
_entity_poly.pdbx_seq_one_letter_code
_entity_poly.pdbx_strand_id
1 'polypeptide(L)'
;FVKYFPASTLMFINMGVKGDGLYNLLSENKEFRSTVSIAKADEVKELFSSFNGDISAGLINVTMNSAPTFLAYADVKNGNALEALYKNKQSLGMRKGEDIMELGKDEYVYKTRGMNIFFGIKDKQMYATNDELLYKSIGKTVDKSIKDAPYAADMKGKTVFMAINAEAILDLPVVKMLVGFGGKEFK
;
A
#
# COMPACT_ATOMS: atom_id res chain seq x y z
N PHE A 1 0.54 -7.79 -10.47
CA PHE A 1 0.22 -6.36 -10.14
C PHE A 1 1.09 -5.33 -10.87
N VAL A 2 2.30 -5.68 -11.31
CA VAL A 2 3.29 -4.76 -11.93
C VAL A 2 2.73 -3.82 -13.00
N LYS A 3 1.72 -4.24 -13.74
CA LYS A 3 1.04 -3.43 -14.77
C LYS A 3 0.23 -2.25 -14.22
N TYR A 4 -0.01 -2.22 -12.92
CA TYR A 4 -0.76 -1.16 -12.24
C TYR A 4 0.13 -0.09 -11.62
N PHE A 5 1.44 -0.36 -11.50
CA PHE A 5 2.41 0.57 -10.93
C PHE A 5 3.13 1.32 -12.04
N PRO A 6 3.19 2.66 -11.99
CA PRO A 6 3.97 3.46 -12.92
C PRO A 6 5.45 3.04 -12.96
N ALA A 7 6.09 3.12 -14.12
CA ALA A 7 7.54 2.86 -14.24
C ALA A 7 8.38 3.83 -13.39
N SER A 8 7.84 5.01 -13.07
CA SER A 8 8.44 6.01 -12.18
C SER A 8 8.29 5.70 -10.69
N THR A 9 7.71 4.56 -10.31
CA THR A 9 7.62 4.13 -8.91
C THR A 9 8.98 4.13 -8.25
N LEU A 10 9.11 4.85 -7.14
CA LEU A 10 10.40 5.10 -6.46
C LEU A 10 10.95 3.85 -5.77
N MET A 11 10.06 3.13 -5.10
CA MET A 11 10.35 1.85 -4.46
C MET A 11 9.18 0.91 -4.71
N PHE A 12 9.49 -0.35 -4.98
CA PHE A 12 8.49 -1.38 -5.22
C PHE A 12 8.88 -2.66 -4.49
N ILE A 13 7.92 -3.28 -3.85
CA ILE A 13 8.06 -4.60 -3.24
C ILE A 13 6.95 -5.51 -3.75
N ASN A 14 7.29 -6.75 -4.05
CA ASN A 14 6.34 -7.84 -4.31
C ASN A 14 6.70 -9.02 -3.45
N MET A 15 5.70 -9.64 -2.83
CA MET A 15 5.89 -10.86 -2.04
C MET A 15 4.71 -11.82 -2.23
N GLY A 16 5.03 -13.11 -2.40
CA GLY A 16 4.04 -14.17 -2.33
C GLY A 16 3.75 -14.55 -0.89
N VAL A 17 2.48 -14.52 -0.49
CA VAL A 17 2.08 -14.78 0.90
C VAL A 17 0.96 -15.81 1.01
N LYS A 18 0.98 -16.53 2.14
CA LYS A 18 -0.19 -17.21 2.69
C LYS A 18 -0.62 -16.43 3.92
N GLY A 19 -1.85 -15.92 3.93
CA GLY A 19 -2.32 -14.94 4.91
C GLY A 19 -2.18 -15.38 6.37
N ASP A 20 -2.45 -16.66 6.66
CA ASP A 20 -2.28 -17.20 8.01
C ASP A 20 -0.81 -17.13 8.46
N GLY A 21 0.14 -17.45 7.58
CA GLY A 21 1.57 -17.32 7.87
C GLY A 21 2.00 -15.87 8.08
N LEU A 22 1.47 -14.94 7.27
CA LEU A 22 1.73 -13.52 7.42
C LEU A 22 1.19 -12.99 8.76
N TYR A 23 -0.04 -13.35 9.13
CA TYR A 23 -0.63 -12.95 10.40
C TYR A 23 0.20 -13.46 11.58
N ASN A 24 0.61 -14.74 11.56
CA ASN A 24 1.42 -15.33 12.62
C ASN A 24 2.77 -14.61 12.75
N LEU A 25 3.46 -14.34 11.64
CA LEU A 25 4.72 -13.61 11.63
C LEU A 25 4.58 -12.20 12.20
N LEU A 26 3.57 -11.46 11.78
CA LEU A 26 3.30 -10.10 12.28
C LEU A 26 2.91 -10.12 13.77
N SER A 27 2.20 -11.17 14.20
CA SER A 27 1.79 -11.34 15.61
C SER A 27 2.96 -11.59 16.57
N GLU A 28 4.15 -11.91 16.07
CA GLU A 28 5.39 -11.96 16.87
C GLU A 28 5.90 -10.55 17.19
N ASN A 29 5.56 -9.54 16.37
CA ASN A 29 5.95 -8.16 16.59
C ASN A 29 5.12 -7.52 17.70
N LYS A 30 5.78 -6.91 18.70
CA LYS A 30 5.13 -6.31 19.87
C LYS A 30 4.25 -5.10 19.50
N GLU A 31 4.69 -4.28 18.55
CA GLU A 31 3.94 -3.08 18.12
C GLU A 31 2.69 -3.49 17.33
N PHE A 32 2.81 -4.48 16.44
CA PHE A 32 1.66 -5.04 15.75
C PHE A 32 0.64 -5.60 16.74
N ARG A 33 1.07 -6.40 17.72
CA ARG A 33 0.18 -6.94 18.76
C ARG A 33 -0.53 -5.84 19.55
N SER A 34 0.17 -4.77 19.92
CA SER A 34 -0.43 -3.65 20.64
C SER A 34 -1.49 -2.93 19.81
N THR A 35 -1.27 -2.80 18.51
CA THR A 35 -2.21 -2.18 17.58
C THR A 35 -3.44 -3.08 17.34
N VAL A 36 -3.23 -4.37 17.15
CA VAL A 36 -4.29 -5.36 16.91
C VAL A 36 -5.09 -5.70 18.16
N SER A 37 -4.50 -5.57 19.37
CA SER A 37 -5.25 -5.78 20.62
C SER A 37 -6.30 -4.71 20.89
N ILE A 38 -6.19 -3.55 20.23
CA ILE A 38 -7.19 -2.47 20.28
C ILE A 38 -8.35 -2.79 19.32
N ALA A 39 -8.05 -3.40 18.16
CA ALA A 39 -9.04 -3.98 17.28
C ALA A 39 -9.35 -5.41 17.74
N LYS A 40 -10.60 -5.85 17.61
CA LYS A 40 -10.90 -7.26 17.88
C LYS A 40 -10.03 -8.14 17.01
N ALA A 41 -9.19 -8.93 17.65
CA ALA A 41 -8.15 -9.74 17.00
C ALA A 41 -8.69 -10.67 15.90
N ASP A 42 -9.94 -11.12 16.05
CA ASP A 42 -10.56 -12.06 15.11
C ASP A 42 -10.84 -11.44 13.73
N GLU A 43 -11.29 -10.19 13.65
CA GLU A 43 -11.57 -9.52 12.37
C GLU A 43 -10.28 -9.19 11.61
N VAL A 44 -9.24 -8.78 12.34
CA VAL A 44 -7.92 -8.55 11.75
C VAL A 44 -7.31 -9.87 11.27
N LYS A 45 -7.46 -10.95 12.05
CA LYS A 45 -7.02 -12.28 11.65
C LYS A 45 -7.75 -12.76 10.39
N GLU A 46 -9.07 -12.57 10.32
CA GLU A 46 -9.88 -12.93 9.16
C GLU A 46 -9.42 -12.15 7.92
N LEU A 47 -9.18 -10.84 8.05
CA LEU A 47 -8.63 -10.02 6.98
C LEU A 47 -7.29 -10.58 6.47
N PHE A 48 -6.33 -10.85 7.37
CA PHE A 48 -5.04 -11.41 6.98
C PHE A 48 -5.17 -12.80 6.36
N SER A 49 -6.01 -13.66 6.92
CA SER A 49 -6.26 -15.00 6.37
C SER A 49 -6.90 -15.00 4.98
N SER A 50 -7.50 -13.87 4.59
CA SER A 50 -8.05 -13.71 3.25
C SER A 50 -6.98 -13.55 2.16
N PHE A 51 -5.77 -13.09 2.50
CA PHE A 51 -4.65 -12.96 1.55
C PHE A 51 -4.20 -14.34 1.05
N ASN A 52 -4.07 -14.48 -0.26
CA ASN A 52 -3.64 -15.74 -0.85
C ASN A 52 -3.05 -15.53 -2.24
N GLY A 53 -1.78 -15.23 -2.29
CA GLY A 53 -1.06 -14.94 -3.52
C GLY A 53 -0.09 -13.79 -3.34
N ASP A 54 -0.01 -12.92 -4.34
CA ASP A 54 0.91 -11.80 -4.31
C ASP A 54 0.38 -10.63 -3.50
N ILE A 55 1.27 -9.99 -2.74
CA ILE A 55 1.11 -8.63 -2.22
C ILE A 55 2.17 -7.76 -2.88
N SER A 56 1.74 -6.65 -3.47
CA SER A 56 2.62 -5.65 -4.08
C SER A 56 2.37 -4.29 -3.45
N ALA A 57 3.43 -3.58 -3.12
CA ALA A 57 3.33 -2.20 -2.66
C ALA A 57 4.40 -1.32 -3.33
N GLY A 58 4.06 -0.09 -3.62
CA GLY A 58 4.95 0.89 -4.22
C GLY A 58 4.85 2.25 -3.57
N LEU A 59 6.00 2.87 -3.35
CA LEU A 59 6.13 4.30 -3.07
C LEU A 59 6.15 5.04 -4.40
N ILE A 60 5.11 5.83 -4.66
CA ILE A 60 4.90 6.45 -5.98
C ILE A 60 5.54 7.83 -6.05
N ASN A 61 5.40 8.62 -5.00
CA ASN A 61 5.91 9.99 -4.94
C ASN A 61 6.20 10.42 -3.51
N VAL A 62 7.14 11.36 -3.36
CA VAL A 62 7.48 12.02 -2.10
C VAL A 62 7.56 13.52 -2.35
N THR A 63 6.84 14.29 -1.55
CA THR A 63 6.87 15.76 -1.56
C THR A 63 7.20 16.29 -0.17
N MET A 64 7.64 17.54 -0.06
CA MET A 64 8.03 18.14 1.22
C MET A 64 6.85 18.38 2.17
N ASN A 65 5.65 18.59 1.63
CA ASN A 65 4.53 19.14 2.39
C ASN A 65 3.34 18.20 2.51
N SER A 66 3.46 16.95 2.04
CA SER A 66 2.41 15.95 2.14
C SER A 66 2.97 14.57 2.50
N ALA A 67 2.11 13.69 2.98
CA ALA A 67 2.48 12.29 3.16
C ALA A 67 2.97 11.67 1.85
N PRO A 68 3.95 10.75 1.89
CA PRO A 68 4.38 10.01 0.72
C PRO A 68 3.21 9.29 0.05
N THR A 69 3.12 9.38 -1.28
CA THR A 69 2.08 8.71 -2.05
C THR A 69 2.42 7.23 -2.21
N PHE A 70 1.49 6.36 -1.85
CA PHE A 70 1.65 4.92 -2.00
C PHE A 70 0.51 4.29 -2.80
N LEU A 71 0.79 3.12 -3.35
CA LEU A 71 -0.17 2.22 -3.98
C LEU A 71 0.14 0.80 -3.52
N ALA A 72 -0.88 0.04 -3.15
CA ALA A 72 -0.74 -1.36 -2.77
C ALA A 72 -1.84 -2.21 -3.40
N TYR A 73 -1.52 -3.47 -3.71
CA TYR A 73 -2.43 -4.51 -4.13
C TYR A 73 -2.13 -5.81 -3.41
N ALA A 74 -3.16 -6.61 -3.20
CA ALA A 74 -3.03 -7.96 -2.66
C ALA A 74 -4.07 -8.89 -3.28
N ASP A 75 -3.69 -10.12 -3.60
CA ASP A 75 -4.64 -11.17 -3.96
C ASP A 75 -5.40 -11.65 -2.72
N VAL A 76 -6.72 -11.74 -2.81
CA VAL A 76 -7.58 -12.20 -1.71
C VAL A 76 -8.48 -13.36 -2.14
N LYS A 77 -8.74 -14.28 -1.22
CA LYS A 77 -9.60 -15.46 -1.47
C LYS A 77 -11.05 -15.08 -1.70
N ASN A 78 -11.56 -14.13 -0.92
CA ASN A 78 -12.93 -13.67 -0.96
C ASN A 78 -13.04 -12.15 -0.79
N GLY A 79 -14.17 -11.58 -1.20
CA GLY A 79 -14.42 -10.15 -1.16
C GLY A 79 -15.00 -9.62 0.16
N ASN A 80 -15.28 -10.48 1.15
CA ASN A 80 -16.09 -10.10 2.31
C ASN A 80 -15.29 -9.61 3.53
N ALA A 81 -13.96 -9.77 3.50
CA ALA A 81 -13.11 -9.43 4.64
C ALA A 81 -13.20 -7.95 5.04
N LEU A 82 -13.34 -7.05 4.06
CA LEU A 82 -13.49 -5.60 4.34
C LEU A 82 -14.88 -5.24 4.86
N GLU A 83 -15.92 -5.94 4.45
CA GLU A 83 -17.27 -5.72 4.94
C GLU A 83 -17.37 -6.01 6.45
N ALA A 84 -16.77 -7.09 6.93
CA ALA A 84 -16.69 -7.43 8.34
C ALA A 84 -15.95 -6.35 9.13
N LEU A 85 -14.80 -5.90 8.61
CA LEU A 85 -14.01 -4.81 9.19
C LEU A 85 -14.83 -3.51 9.28
N TYR A 86 -15.55 -3.15 8.23
CA TYR A 86 -16.35 -1.93 8.18
C TYR A 86 -17.53 -1.98 9.16
N LYS A 87 -18.25 -3.10 9.23
CA LYS A 87 -19.37 -3.30 10.18
C LYS A 87 -18.94 -3.14 11.63
N ASN A 88 -17.71 -3.52 11.93
CA ASN A 88 -17.13 -3.44 13.28
C ASN A 88 -16.16 -2.27 13.47
N LYS A 89 -16.21 -1.26 12.60
CA LYS A 89 -15.28 -0.12 12.61
C LYS A 89 -15.15 0.60 13.95
N GLN A 90 -16.22 0.64 14.75
CA GLN A 90 -16.20 1.24 16.07
C GLN A 90 -15.26 0.54 17.06
N SER A 91 -15.00 -0.75 16.85
CA SER A 91 -14.07 -1.53 17.67
C SER A 91 -12.60 -1.42 17.24
N LEU A 92 -12.31 -0.69 16.14
CA LEU A 92 -10.95 -0.51 15.64
C LEU A 92 -10.11 0.53 16.42
N GLY A 93 -10.66 1.11 17.48
CA GLY A 93 -9.91 2.06 18.32
C GLY A 93 -9.53 3.37 17.60
N MET A 94 -10.33 3.78 16.63
CA MET A 94 -10.11 5.03 15.87
C MET A 94 -10.06 6.24 16.78
N ARG A 95 -9.18 7.18 16.49
CA ARG A 95 -9.04 8.43 17.24
C ARG A 95 -10.14 9.43 16.89
N LYS A 96 -10.36 10.40 17.77
CA LYS A 96 -11.32 11.47 17.51
C LYS A 96 -10.98 12.20 16.20
N GLY A 97 -11.92 12.21 15.26
CA GLY A 97 -11.76 12.80 13.92
C GLY A 97 -11.26 11.85 12.85
N GLU A 98 -11.09 10.57 13.19
CA GLU A 98 -10.87 9.49 12.22
C GLU A 98 -12.19 8.75 11.97
N ASP A 99 -12.45 8.33 10.75
CA ASP A 99 -13.61 7.52 10.38
C ASP A 99 -13.34 6.70 9.12
N ILE A 100 -14.03 5.56 9.01
CA ILE A 100 -14.11 4.78 7.78
C ILE A 100 -15.49 5.01 7.18
N MET A 101 -15.52 5.46 5.94
CA MET A 101 -16.74 5.71 5.17
C MET A 101 -16.80 4.77 3.98
N GLU A 102 -17.98 4.26 3.69
CA GLU A 102 -18.27 3.51 2.48
C GLU A 102 -18.44 4.49 1.31
N LEU A 103 -17.75 4.24 0.20
CA LEU A 103 -17.87 4.99 -1.05
C LEU A 103 -18.70 4.25 -2.10
N GLY A 104 -18.75 2.93 -2.01
CA GLY A 104 -19.47 2.04 -2.89
C GLY A 104 -19.34 0.61 -2.40
N LYS A 105 -19.88 -0.34 -3.15
CA LYS A 105 -19.78 -1.76 -2.79
C LYS A 105 -18.31 -2.18 -2.72
N ASP A 106 -17.89 -2.65 -1.55
CA ASP A 106 -16.51 -3.08 -1.25
C ASP A 106 -15.45 -1.98 -1.48
N GLU A 107 -15.84 -0.70 -1.42
CA GLU A 107 -14.99 0.47 -1.57
C GLU A 107 -15.15 1.41 -0.38
N TYR A 108 -14.04 1.78 0.24
CA TYR A 108 -14.01 2.55 1.48
C TYR A 108 -12.96 3.64 1.45
N VAL A 109 -13.13 4.64 2.30
CA VAL A 109 -12.09 5.62 2.63
C VAL A 109 -11.91 5.71 4.14
N TYR A 110 -10.69 5.56 4.60
CA TYR A 110 -10.29 5.90 5.97
C TYR A 110 -9.80 7.32 5.99
N LYS A 111 -10.56 8.17 6.68
CA LYS A 111 -10.24 9.59 6.86
C LYS A 111 -9.46 9.78 8.14
N THR A 112 -8.31 10.43 8.03
CA THR A 112 -7.50 10.89 9.16
C THR A 112 -7.38 12.42 9.13
N ARG A 113 -6.74 13.01 10.13
CA ARG A 113 -6.55 14.48 10.19
C ARG A 113 -5.62 15.03 9.09
N GLY A 114 -4.80 14.21 8.47
CA GLY A 114 -3.79 14.65 7.49
C GLY A 114 -3.80 13.89 6.18
N MET A 115 -4.59 12.81 6.08
CA MET A 115 -4.54 11.93 4.92
C MET A 115 -5.83 11.12 4.81
N ASN A 116 -6.27 10.89 3.58
CA ASN A 116 -7.30 9.92 3.25
C ASN A 116 -6.65 8.67 2.69
N ILE A 117 -7.08 7.48 3.12
CA ILE A 117 -6.65 6.21 2.54
C ILE A 117 -7.87 5.58 1.89
N PHE A 118 -7.84 5.48 0.57
CA PHE A 118 -8.83 4.77 -0.24
C PHE A 118 -8.44 3.31 -0.29
N PHE A 119 -9.36 2.41 0.00
CA PHE A 119 -9.12 0.97 -0.04
C PHE A 119 -10.39 0.21 -0.41
N GLY A 120 -10.23 -0.96 -0.95
CA GLY A 120 -11.37 -1.76 -1.38
C GLY A 120 -10.93 -3.10 -1.97
N ILE A 121 -11.92 -3.86 -2.45
CA ILE A 121 -11.72 -5.12 -3.17
C ILE A 121 -12.43 -5.03 -4.52
N LYS A 122 -11.68 -5.28 -5.58
CA LYS A 122 -12.18 -5.37 -6.95
C LYS A 122 -11.58 -6.61 -7.62
N ASP A 123 -12.42 -7.45 -8.22
CA ASP A 123 -11.99 -8.67 -8.94
C ASP A 123 -11.05 -9.58 -8.11
N LYS A 124 -11.36 -9.76 -6.82
CA LYS A 124 -10.53 -10.50 -5.83
C LYS A 124 -9.14 -9.89 -5.61
N GLN A 125 -8.99 -8.63 -5.93
CA GLN A 125 -7.78 -7.87 -5.65
C GLN A 125 -8.11 -6.76 -4.65
N MET A 126 -7.53 -6.85 -3.45
CA MET A 126 -7.57 -5.75 -2.50
C MET A 126 -6.60 -4.68 -2.97
N TYR A 127 -6.97 -3.43 -2.79
CA TYR A 127 -6.11 -2.28 -3.06
C TYR A 127 -6.13 -1.28 -1.93
N ALA A 128 -5.07 -0.47 -1.83
CA ALA A 128 -5.01 0.69 -0.95
C ALA A 128 -4.11 1.77 -1.56
N THR A 129 -4.52 3.03 -1.43
CA THR A 129 -3.74 4.21 -1.81
C THR A 129 -4.19 5.44 -1.03
N ASN A 130 -3.31 6.40 -0.85
CA ASN A 130 -3.65 7.72 -0.29
C ASN A 130 -3.79 8.82 -1.34
N ASP A 131 -3.84 8.45 -2.62
CA ASP A 131 -3.98 9.40 -3.73
C ASP A 131 -5.30 9.16 -4.48
N GLU A 132 -6.10 10.21 -4.63
CA GLU A 132 -7.43 10.12 -5.27
C GLU A 132 -7.35 9.82 -6.77
N LEU A 133 -6.29 10.26 -7.46
CA LEU A 133 -6.12 9.98 -8.89
C LEU A 133 -5.77 8.51 -9.10
N LEU A 134 -4.88 7.97 -8.26
CA LEU A 134 -4.58 6.54 -8.26
C LEU A 134 -5.83 5.72 -7.92
N TYR A 135 -6.62 6.13 -6.93
CA TYR A 135 -7.89 5.48 -6.60
C TYR A 135 -8.83 5.41 -7.81
N LYS A 136 -9.03 6.51 -8.54
CA LYS A 136 -9.86 6.56 -9.75
C LYS A 136 -9.32 5.70 -10.91
N SER A 137 -8.06 5.31 -10.83
CA SER A 137 -7.40 4.44 -11.82
C SER A 137 -7.27 2.97 -11.39
N ILE A 138 -7.80 2.59 -10.23
CA ILE A 138 -7.72 1.22 -9.72
C ILE A 138 -8.22 0.19 -10.75
N GLY A 139 -7.42 -0.85 -10.97
CA GLY A 139 -7.68 -1.90 -11.94
C GLY A 139 -7.38 -1.53 -13.39
N LYS A 140 -6.98 -0.29 -13.68
CA LYS A 140 -6.54 0.13 -15.03
C LYS A 140 -5.04 -0.07 -15.18
N THR A 141 -4.64 -0.65 -16.29
CA THR A 141 -3.22 -0.74 -16.67
C THR A 141 -2.68 0.66 -16.97
N VAL A 142 -1.49 0.98 -16.48
CA VAL A 142 -0.80 2.24 -16.82
C VAL A 142 0.05 2.05 -18.08
N ASP A 143 0.16 3.09 -18.91
CA ASP A 143 0.83 3.03 -20.22
C ASP A 143 2.31 2.64 -20.10
N LYS A 144 3.02 3.25 -19.15
CA LYS A 144 4.39 2.88 -18.78
C LYS A 144 4.39 2.36 -17.36
N SER A 145 4.52 1.05 -17.21
CA SER A 145 4.44 0.36 -15.93
C SER A 145 5.74 -0.33 -15.54
N ILE A 146 5.83 -0.78 -14.31
CA ILE A 146 6.96 -1.60 -13.82
C ILE A 146 7.20 -2.83 -14.70
N LYS A 147 6.17 -3.41 -15.33
CA LYS A 147 6.35 -4.56 -16.23
C LYS A 147 7.32 -4.28 -17.39
N ASP A 148 7.46 -3.00 -17.76
CA ASP A 148 8.30 -2.54 -18.87
C ASP A 148 9.70 -2.09 -18.37
N ALA A 149 9.94 -2.13 -17.05
CA ALA A 149 11.22 -1.79 -16.45
C ALA A 149 12.29 -2.88 -16.71
N PRO A 150 13.57 -2.53 -16.83
CA PRO A 150 14.64 -3.50 -17.08
C PRO A 150 14.70 -4.64 -16.08
N TYR A 151 14.37 -4.39 -14.83
CA TYR A 151 14.39 -5.37 -13.73
C TYR A 151 13.12 -6.23 -13.64
N ALA A 152 12.11 -5.99 -14.47
CA ALA A 152 10.85 -6.73 -14.39
C ALA A 152 11.01 -8.24 -14.64
N ALA A 153 11.97 -8.63 -15.49
CA ALA A 153 12.30 -10.02 -15.76
C ALA A 153 12.83 -10.75 -14.51
N ASP A 154 13.55 -10.04 -13.63
CA ASP A 154 14.18 -10.60 -12.43
C ASP A 154 13.16 -10.94 -11.33
N MET A 155 11.95 -10.40 -11.43
CA MET A 155 10.84 -10.69 -10.48
C MET A 155 10.28 -12.09 -10.66
N LYS A 156 10.39 -12.66 -11.88
CA LYS A 156 9.76 -13.94 -12.20
C LYS A 156 10.30 -15.07 -11.34
N GLY A 157 9.39 -15.77 -10.67
CA GLY A 157 9.73 -16.91 -9.81
C GLY A 157 10.33 -16.54 -8.45
N LYS A 158 10.35 -15.27 -8.07
CA LYS A 158 10.81 -14.82 -6.75
C LYS A 158 9.63 -14.77 -5.77
N THR A 159 9.83 -15.31 -4.58
CA THR A 159 8.85 -15.21 -3.47
C THR A 159 8.84 -13.80 -2.88
N VAL A 160 10.00 -13.14 -2.86
CA VAL A 160 10.14 -11.74 -2.44
C VAL A 160 11.03 -11.03 -3.46
N PHE A 161 10.58 -9.87 -3.89
CA PHE A 161 11.34 -8.99 -4.77
C PHE A 161 11.20 -7.55 -4.30
N MET A 162 12.29 -6.80 -4.33
CA MET A 162 12.32 -5.37 -4.04
C MET A 162 13.12 -4.65 -5.13
N ALA A 163 12.63 -3.52 -5.58
CA ALA A 163 13.32 -2.63 -6.50
C ALA A 163 13.32 -1.19 -5.95
N ILE A 164 14.42 -0.49 -6.18
CA ILE A 164 14.58 0.94 -5.89
C ILE A 164 14.95 1.62 -7.20
N ASN A 165 14.17 2.61 -7.60
CA ASN A 165 14.42 3.42 -8.79
C ASN A 165 15.27 4.64 -8.41
N ALA A 166 16.60 4.48 -8.42
CA ALA A 166 17.53 5.53 -8.03
C ALA A 166 17.41 6.77 -8.92
N GLU A 167 17.20 6.59 -10.23
CA GLU A 167 17.03 7.70 -11.19
C GLU A 167 15.79 8.53 -10.84
N ALA A 168 14.64 7.88 -10.63
CA ALA A 168 13.41 8.56 -10.25
C ALA A 168 13.54 9.26 -8.88
N ILE A 169 14.28 8.69 -7.93
CA ILE A 169 14.54 9.32 -6.63
C ILE A 169 15.40 10.58 -6.79
N LEU A 170 16.47 10.51 -7.59
CA LEU A 170 17.35 11.66 -7.85
C LEU A 170 16.63 12.78 -8.59
N ASP A 171 15.61 12.45 -9.37
CA ASP A 171 14.77 13.41 -10.09
C ASP A 171 13.73 14.13 -9.22
N LEU A 172 13.48 13.66 -8.01
CA LEU A 172 12.54 14.31 -7.10
C LEU A 172 12.95 15.76 -6.80
N PRO A 173 12.02 16.73 -6.87
CA PRO A 173 12.32 18.14 -6.55
C PRO A 173 12.93 18.32 -5.16
N VAL A 174 12.47 17.56 -4.17
CA VAL A 174 12.99 17.57 -2.80
C VAL A 174 14.47 17.14 -2.76
N VAL A 175 14.84 16.10 -3.50
CA VAL A 175 16.22 15.60 -3.57
C VAL A 175 17.12 16.60 -4.31
N LYS A 176 16.65 17.11 -5.46
CA LYS A 176 17.38 18.15 -6.22
C LYS A 176 17.64 19.40 -5.39
N MET A 177 16.69 19.81 -4.57
CA MET A 177 16.84 20.94 -3.67
C MET A 177 17.89 20.65 -2.59
N LEU A 178 17.84 19.50 -1.93
CA LEU A 178 18.81 19.10 -0.89
C LEU A 178 20.24 19.01 -1.45
N VAL A 179 20.41 18.41 -2.61
CA VAL A 179 21.73 18.33 -3.29
C VAL A 179 22.23 19.72 -3.72
N GLY A 180 21.32 20.58 -4.18
CA GLY A 180 21.66 21.96 -4.56
C GLY A 180 22.13 22.83 -3.39
N PHE A 181 21.61 22.60 -2.18
CA PHE A 181 22.09 23.26 -0.96
C PHE A 181 23.44 22.72 -0.47
N GLY A 182 23.63 21.38 -0.49
CA GLY A 182 24.88 20.76 -0.06
C GLY A 182 26.10 21.07 -0.95
N GLY A 183 25.88 21.34 -2.24
CA GLY A 183 26.94 21.71 -3.18
C GLY A 183 27.54 23.10 -2.98
N LYS A 184 26.97 23.95 -2.13
CA LYS A 184 27.48 25.29 -1.80
C LYS A 184 28.39 25.34 -0.58
N GLU A 185 28.43 24.29 0.22
CA GLU A 185 29.27 24.23 1.44
C GLU A 185 30.64 23.56 1.22
N PHE A 186 30.91 23.05 0.01
CA PHE A 186 32.18 22.40 -0.34
C PHE A 186 32.99 23.17 -1.40
N LYS A 187 32.98 24.50 -1.33
CA LYS A 187 33.96 25.33 -2.09
C LYS A 187 34.76 26.21 -1.16
#